data_b4b954b178a88dc007e9039ce0fa7099
#
_entry.id   b4b954b178a88dc007e9039ce0fa7099
#
_cell.length_a   1.000
_cell.length_b   1.000
_cell.length_c   1.000
_cell.angle_alpha   90.00
_cell.angle_beta   90.00
_cell.angle_gamma   90.00
#
_symmetry.space_group_name_H-M   'P 1'
#
loop_
_entity.id
_entity.type
_entity.pdbx_description
1 polymer ?
#
loop_
_entity_poly.entity_id
_entity_poly.type
_entity_poly.pdbx_seq_one_letter_code
_entity_poly.pdbx_strand_id
1 'polypeptide(L)'
;AGVAPWLSLPDDDTEEGKLRKQMREEVLKGLKNAVDPNSPDKLNFTKQPQPIVDAAYLVHAFLRAPKALWEPLDDVTKQRYIESLKALRNRTGAYNNWLVFTGLNESFINWTGGECDPFRLKIAKNKVREWYAGDGWYCDGPKFSMDYYNSYVLNPMYVAMLETLASKKRAGQKEVDEAMARMVRHAEFCERIIGPDGTYPALGRSVTYRSAAFQSLADVALREKLPVHLKPAQVRCALTAVHRNLYEGNQNFDENGWLVLGFNGHQPEAADGYTSTGSLYMATLSFLPLGLPADNAFWTAPYEDWTTKKAWKGEHLHRDYKVEY
;
A
#
# COMPACT_ATOMS: atom_id res chain seq x y z
N ALA A 1 2.36 6.57 1.93
CA ALA A 1 2.77 5.19 1.57
C ALA A 1 2.82 5.00 0.04
N GLY A 2 1.83 5.49 -0.71
CA GLY A 2 1.73 5.28 -2.15
C GLY A 2 2.83 5.96 -2.97
N VAL A 3 3.18 7.19 -2.63
CA VAL A 3 4.21 7.99 -3.36
C VAL A 3 5.59 7.96 -2.69
N ALA A 4 5.73 7.28 -1.56
CA ALA A 4 7.00 7.23 -0.83
C ALA A 4 8.18 6.72 -1.70
N PRO A 5 8.03 5.65 -2.52
CA PRO A 5 9.12 5.20 -3.39
C PRO A 5 9.53 6.25 -4.43
N TRP A 6 8.58 7.00 -4.99
CA TRP A 6 8.87 8.10 -5.91
C TRP A 6 9.69 9.20 -5.25
N LEU A 7 9.36 9.57 -3.99
CA LEU A 7 10.14 10.55 -3.22
C LEU A 7 11.58 10.09 -2.93
N SER A 8 11.88 8.80 -3.10
CA SER A 8 13.22 8.23 -2.89
C SER A 8 14.11 8.27 -4.13
N LEU A 9 13.56 8.59 -5.30
CA LEU A 9 14.37 8.70 -6.51
C LEU A 9 15.39 9.83 -6.36
N PRO A 10 16.57 9.72 -7.01
CA PRO A 10 17.57 10.76 -7.01
C PRO A 10 17.03 12.10 -7.51
N ASP A 11 17.59 13.19 -6.99
CA ASP A 11 17.29 14.52 -7.51
C ASP A 11 17.88 14.67 -8.90
N ASP A 12 17.14 15.34 -9.78
CA ASP A 12 17.55 15.68 -11.13
C ASP A 12 16.96 17.04 -11.52
N ASP A 13 17.42 17.60 -12.64
CA ASP A 13 17.01 18.93 -13.12
C ASP A 13 15.72 18.93 -13.96
N THR A 14 15.07 17.79 -14.12
CA THR A 14 13.78 17.69 -14.81
C THR A 14 12.68 18.42 -14.04
N GLU A 15 11.58 18.74 -14.68
CA GLU A 15 10.41 19.31 -14.00
C GLU A 15 9.86 18.35 -12.94
N GLU A 16 9.84 17.04 -13.25
CA GLU A 16 9.44 16.01 -12.29
C GLU A 16 10.40 15.95 -11.09
N GLY A 17 11.72 16.01 -11.33
CA GLY A 17 12.72 16.01 -10.25
C GLY A 17 12.60 17.21 -9.32
N LYS A 18 12.33 18.39 -9.87
CA LYS A 18 12.08 19.62 -9.08
C LYS A 18 10.81 19.51 -8.25
N LEU A 19 9.72 19.02 -8.84
CA LEU A 19 8.46 18.76 -8.13
C LEU A 19 8.66 17.74 -7.01
N ARG A 20 9.34 16.63 -7.28
CA ARG A 20 9.65 15.58 -6.30
C ARG A 20 10.45 16.13 -5.12
N LYS A 21 11.45 16.96 -5.38
CA LYS A 21 12.25 17.63 -4.34
C LYS A 21 11.38 18.54 -3.47
N GLN A 22 10.58 19.40 -4.09
CA GLN A 22 9.64 20.27 -3.37
C GLN A 22 8.69 19.46 -2.49
N MET A 23 8.06 18.44 -3.04
CA MET A 23 7.12 17.59 -2.28
C MET A 23 7.83 16.84 -1.14
N ARG A 24 9.06 16.39 -1.33
CA ARG A 24 9.82 15.73 -0.27
C ARG A 24 10.13 16.71 0.88
N GLU A 25 10.49 17.95 0.59
CA GLU A 25 10.72 18.98 1.60
C GLU A 25 9.42 19.29 2.39
N GLU A 26 8.29 19.42 1.71
CA GLU A 26 6.99 19.62 2.33
C GLU A 26 6.58 18.42 3.22
N VAL A 27 6.77 17.20 2.73
CA VAL A 27 6.50 15.98 3.50
C VAL A 27 7.39 15.91 4.74
N LEU A 28 8.68 16.18 4.63
CA LEU A 28 9.60 16.18 5.80
C LEU A 28 9.20 17.22 6.84
N LYS A 29 8.75 18.41 6.42
CA LYS A 29 8.20 19.43 7.32
C LYS A 29 6.92 18.92 7.99
N GLY A 30 6.00 18.33 7.21
CA GLY A 30 4.77 17.73 7.73
C GLY A 30 5.03 16.60 8.73
N LEU A 31 6.03 15.74 8.46
CA LEU A 31 6.43 14.67 9.36
C LEU A 31 6.97 15.19 10.70
N LYS A 32 7.71 16.30 10.73
CA LYS A 32 8.13 16.96 11.98
C LYS A 32 6.93 17.50 12.76
N ASN A 33 6.05 18.22 12.07
CA ASN A 33 4.85 18.79 12.66
C ASN A 33 3.93 17.72 13.25
N ALA A 34 3.80 16.58 12.58
CA ALA A 34 2.91 15.49 12.95
C ALA A 34 3.11 14.97 14.39
N VAL A 35 4.31 15.08 14.94
CA VAL A 35 4.64 14.60 16.30
C VAL A 35 5.15 15.73 17.21
N ASP A 36 5.16 16.98 16.74
CA ASP A 36 5.51 18.09 17.59
C ASP A 36 4.32 18.46 18.50
N PRO A 37 4.49 18.41 19.84
CA PRO A 37 3.42 18.75 20.79
C PRO A 37 2.89 20.19 20.63
N ASN A 38 3.69 21.08 20.09
CA ASN A 38 3.34 22.50 19.90
C ASN A 38 2.79 22.82 18.51
N SER A 39 2.78 21.86 17.58
CA SER A 39 2.28 22.07 16.23
C SER A 39 0.75 21.99 16.17
N PRO A 40 0.08 22.93 15.46
CA PRO A 40 -1.34 22.78 15.16
C PRO A 40 -1.63 21.58 14.25
N ASP A 41 -0.63 21.13 13.49
CA ASP A 41 -0.72 19.99 12.55
C ASP A 41 -0.40 18.64 13.22
N LYS A 42 -0.29 18.61 14.55
CA LYS A 42 0.00 17.38 15.29
C LYS A 42 -1.04 16.33 15.04
N LEU A 43 -0.62 15.15 14.60
CA LEU A 43 -1.50 14.01 14.40
C LEU A 43 -2.01 13.42 15.72
N ASN A 44 -3.18 12.83 15.65
CA ASN A 44 -3.78 12.14 16.79
C ASN A 44 -3.24 10.71 16.91
N PHE A 45 -2.41 10.44 17.93
CA PHE A 45 -1.98 9.09 18.30
C PHE A 45 -2.59 8.62 19.63
N THR A 46 -3.39 9.44 20.31
CA THR A 46 -3.77 9.20 21.70
C THR A 46 -5.26 9.00 21.92
N LYS A 47 -6.09 9.34 20.96
CA LYS A 47 -7.56 9.24 21.03
C LYS A 47 -8.06 8.33 19.91
N GLN A 48 -9.19 7.65 20.13
CA GLN A 48 -9.84 6.79 19.15
C GLN A 48 -9.00 5.57 18.68
N PRO A 49 -9.61 4.52 18.10
CA PRO A 49 -8.90 3.38 17.52
C PRO A 49 -8.22 3.65 16.18
N GLN A 50 -8.83 4.48 15.30
CA GLN A 50 -8.40 4.71 13.92
C GLN A 50 -6.90 5.04 13.76
N PRO A 51 -6.25 5.80 14.65
CA PRO A 51 -4.80 6.04 14.57
C PRO A 51 -3.92 4.80 14.49
N ILE A 52 -4.37 3.61 14.89
CA ILE A 52 -3.63 2.35 14.67
C ILE A 52 -3.46 2.08 13.17
N VAL A 53 -4.50 2.36 12.39
CA VAL A 53 -4.53 2.18 10.93
C VAL A 53 -3.66 3.21 10.23
N ASP A 54 -3.90 4.50 10.52
CA ASP A 54 -3.20 5.61 9.85
C ASP A 54 -1.70 5.59 10.17
N ALA A 55 -1.34 5.25 11.41
CA ALA A 55 0.05 5.04 11.79
C ALA A 55 0.72 3.91 11.01
N ALA A 56 0.00 2.82 10.71
CA ALA A 56 0.56 1.72 9.93
C ALA A 56 0.85 2.13 8.48
N TYR A 57 0.00 2.94 7.85
CA TYR A 57 0.30 3.50 6.51
C TYR A 57 1.48 4.48 6.56
N LEU A 58 1.60 5.27 7.61
CA LEU A 58 2.76 6.15 7.82
C LEU A 58 4.04 5.35 8.00
N VAL A 59 4.02 4.33 8.85
CA VAL A 59 5.14 3.39 9.05
C VAL A 59 5.49 2.69 7.73
N HIS A 60 4.50 2.26 6.96
CA HIS A 60 4.74 1.66 5.64
C HIS A 60 5.43 2.63 4.67
N ALA A 61 5.14 3.94 4.76
CA ALA A 61 5.87 4.95 4.00
C ALA A 61 7.34 5.04 4.44
N PHE A 62 7.62 5.04 5.74
CA PHE A 62 9.00 5.04 6.25
C PHE A 62 9.78 3.78 5.82
N LEU A 63 9.14 2.61 5.85
CA LEU A 63 9.77 1.35 5.43
C LEU A 63 10.03 1.30 3.92
N ARG A 64 9.15 1.88 3.10
CA ARG A 64 9.32 1.97 1.65
C ARG A 64 10.38 2.98 1.21
N ALA A 65 10.60 4.02 2.02
CA ALA A 65 11.48 5.14 1.67
C ALA A 65 12.32 5.61 2.88
N PRO A 66 13.08 4.73 3.54
CA PRO A 66 13.77 5.09 4.78
C PRO A 66 14.75 6.24 4.58
N LYS A 67 15.53 6.25 3.49
CA LYS A 67 16.52 7.30 3.19
C LYS A 67 15.88 8.66 2.90
N ALA A 68 14.69 8.68 2.31
CA ALA A 68 13.99 9.91 1.97
C ALA A 68 13.12 10.46 3.10
N LEU A 69 12.54 9.59 3.94
CA LEU A 69 11.49 10.00 4.88
C LEU A 69 11.85 9.79 6.36
N TRP A 70 12.67 8.79 6.70
CA TRP A 70 13.02 8.50 8.09
C TRP A 70 14.39 9.02 8.48
N GLU A 71 15.41 8.68 7.70
CA GLU A 71 16.79 9.05 8.03
C GLU A 71 17.02 10.56 8.16
N PRO A 72 16.39 11.43 7.33
CA PRO A 72 16.57 12.88 7.43
C PRO A 72 15.91 13.54 8.65
N LEU A 73 15.04 12.83 9.37
CA LEU A 73 14.42 13.36 10.59
C LEU A 73 15.45 13.46 11.71
N ASP A 74 15.35 14.53 12.52
CA ASP A 74 16.16 14.65 13.71
C ASP A 74 15.78 13.64 14.81
N ASP A 75 16.70 13.41 15.74
CA ASP A 75 16.53 12.37 16.78
C ASP A 75 15.33 12.63 17.70
N VAL A 76 15.02 13.90 17.97
CA VAL A 76 13.85 14.27 18.79
C VAL A 76 12.56 13.87 18.07
N THR A 77 12.48 14.16 16.78
CA THR A 77 11.33 13.77 15.94
C THR A 77 11.20 12.25 15.86
N LYS A 78 12.29 11.52 15.63
CA LYS A 78 12.32 10.05 15.62
C LYS A 78 11.85 9.47 16.95
N GLN A 79 12.33 9.99 18.06
CA GLN A 79 11.93 9.53 19.39
C GLN A 79 10.43 9.78 19.64
N ARG A 80 9.92 10.95 19.26
CA ARG A 80 8.49 11.27 19.37
C ARG A 80 7.62 10.32 18.57
N TYR A 81 8.06 9.87 17.37
CA TYR A 81 7.36 8.84 16.61
C TYR A 81 7.32 7.52 17.35
N ILE A 82 8.44 7.05 17.89
CA ILE A 82 8.51 5.80 18.66
C ILE A 82 7.56 5.86 19.86
N GLU A 83 7.54 6.96 20.59
CA GLU A 83 6.64 7.15 21.75
C GLU A 83 5.16 7.20 21.32
N SER A 84 4.87 7.89 20.22
CA SER A 84 3.51 7.97 19.67
C SER A 84 2.99 6.60 19.22
N LEU A 85 3.83 5.79 18.57
CA LEU A 85 3.51 4.42 18.19
C LEU A 85 3.30 3.52 19.42
N LYS A 86 4.13 3.65 20.45
CA LYS A 86 3.93 2.93 21.72
C LYS A 86 2.63 3.33 22.43
N ALA A 87 2.22 4.59 22.33
CA ALA A 87 0.96 5.07 22.90
C ALA A 87 -0.28 4.40 22.27
N LEU A 88 -0.17 3.89 21.02
CA LEU A 88 -1.25 3.12 20.39
C LEU A 88 -1.55 1.79 21.09
N ARG A 89 -0.62 1.26 21.91
CA ARG A 89 -0.80 0.00 22.66
C ARG A 89 -1.99 0.02 23.61
N ASN A 90 -2.44 1.21 24.03
CA ASN A 90 -3.60 1.40 24.88
C ASN A 90 -4.94 1.32 24.11
N ARG A 91 -4.91 0.96 22.80
CA ARG A 91 -6.09 0.85 21.94
C ARG A 91 -6.40 -0.61 21.67
N THR A 92 -7.69 -0.89 21.57
CA THR A 92 -8.19 -2.21 21.16
C THR A 92 -8.54 -2.13 19.68
N GLY A 93 -7.88 -2.94 18.87
CA GLY A 93 -8.24 -3.14 17.47
C GLY A 93 -9.21 -4.30 17.28
N ALA A 94 -9.88 -4.36 16.12
CA ALA A 94 -10.68 -5.51 15.73
C ALA A 94 -9.82 -6.76 15.48
N TYR A 95 -10.42 -7.94 15.68
CA TYR A 95 -9.73 -9.22 15.44
C TYR A 95 -9.83 -9.63 13.95
N ASN A 96 -9.16 -8.85 13.11
CA ASN A 96 -9.13 -8.97 11.65
C ASN A 96 -7.83 -8.34 11.09
N ASN A 97 -7.87 -7.69 9.91
CA ASN A 97 -6.72 -6.98 9.32
C ASN A 97 -6.05 -5.98 10.29
N TRP A 98 -6.70 -5.54 11.35
CA TRP A 98 -6.12 -4.66 12.36
C TRP A 98 -4.91 -5.27 13.07
N LEU A 99 -4.79 -6.61 13.07
CA LEU A 99 -3.58 -7.26 13.56
C LEU A 99 -2.37 -6.97 12.67
N VAL A 100 -2.58 -6.80 11.35
CA VAL A 100 -1.50 -6.40 10.43
C VAL A 100 -1.01 -5.00 10.75
N PHE A 101 -1.92 -4.05 10.97
CA PHE A 101 -1.54 -2.68 11.35
C PHE A 101 -0.75 -2.66 12.66
N THR A 102 -1.24 -3.38 13.67
CA THR A 102 -0.53 -3.50 14.95
C THR A 102 0.84 -4.14 14.77
N GLY A 103 0.91 -5.23 14.01
CA GLY A 103 2.17 -5.93 13.74
C GLY A 103 3.18 -5.08 12.98
N LEU A 104 2.74 -4.30 12.00
CA LEU A 104 3.61 -3.40 11.23
C LEU A 104 4.15 -2.26 12.10
N ASN A 105 3.30 -1.63 12.93
CA ASN A 105 3.73 -0.59 13.88
C ASN A 105 4.79 -1.13 14.86
N GLU A 106 4.57 -2.30 15.44
CA GLU A 106 5.53 -2.92 16.36
C GLU A 106 6.81 -3.40 15.65
N SER A 107 6.72 -3.89 14.41
CA SER A 107 7.89 -4.27 13.63
C SER A 107 8.79 -3.07 13.31
N PHE A 108 8.19 -1.92 13.06
CA PHE A 108 8.92 -0.68 12.85
C PHE A 108 9.61 -0.20 14.13
N ILE A 109 8.93 -0.23 15.29
CA ILE A 109 9.56 0.07 16.59
C ILE A 109 10.80 -0.82 16.79
N ASN A 110 10.67 -2.13 16.52
CA ASN A 110 11.81 -3.06 16.57
C ASN A 110 12.92 -2.71 15.57
N TRP A 111 12.54 -2.30 14.37
CA TRP A 111 13.49 -1.95 13.31
C TRP A 111 14.34 -0.73 13.68
N THR A 112 13.74 0.27 14.33
CA THR A 112 14.44 1.47 14.83
C THR A 112 15.30 1.20 16.07
N GLY A 113 15.28 -0.01 16.62
CA GLY A 113 15.98 -0.35 17.86
C GLY A 113 15.19 -0.07 19.13
N GLY A 114 13.92 0.36 19.00
CA GLY A 114 13.02 0.57 20.13
C GLY A 114 12.51 -0.75 20.73
N GLU A 115 12.01 -0.67 21.96
CA GLU A 115 11.39 -1.80 22.65
C GLU A 115 10.01 -2.09 22.06
N CYS A 116 9.91 -3.12 21.21
CA CYS A 116 8.65 -3.62 20.66
C CYS A 116 7.92 -4.55 21.63
N ASP A 117 6.61 -4.73 21.41
CA ASP A 117 5.80 -5.74 22.09
C ASP A 117 5.92 -7.09 21.35
N PRO A 118 6.67 -8.06 21.89
CA PRO A 118 6.91 -9.35 21.23
C PRO A 118 5.65 -10.21 21.15
N PHE A 119 4.69 -10.02 22.05
CA PHE A 119 3.44 -10.76 22.03
C PHE A 119 2.53 -10.27 20.90
N ARG A 120 2.39 -8.95 20.73
CA ARG A 120 1.66 -8.35 19.60
C ARG A 120 2.24 -8.78 18.26
N LEU A 121 3.55 -8.75 18.11
CA LEU A 121 4.23 -9.23 16.90
C LEU A 121 3.95 -10.71 16.61
N LYS A 122 4.05 -11.56 17.64
CA LYS A 122 3.79 -12.99 17.52
C LYS A 122 2.34 -13.27 17.10
N ILE A 123 1.38 -12.59 17.72
CA ILE A 123 -0.04 -12.75 17.40
C ILE A 123 -0.31 -12.29 15.97
N ALA A 124 0.15 -11.09 15.58
CA ALA A 124 -0.06 -10.56 14.24
C ALA A 124 0.53 -11.52 13.17
N LYS A 125 1.80 -11.91 13.34
CA LYS A 125 2.48 -12.81 12.41
C LYS A 125 1.75 -14.14 12.24
N ASN A 126 1.41 -14.80 13.35
CA ASN A 126 0.84 -16.13 13.30
C ASN A 126 -0.62 -16.12 12.83
N LYS A 127 -1.43 -15.16 13.27
CA LYS A 127 -2.85 -15.12 12.89
C LYS A 127 -3.05 -14.78 11.42
N VAL A 128 -2.28 -13.85 10.87
CA VAL A 128 -2.36 -13.57 9.44
C VAL A 128 -1.97 -14.82 8.63
N ARG A 129 -0.93 -15.54 9.06
CA ARG A 129 -0.54 -16.80 8.42
C ARG A 129 -1.64 -17.87 8.48
N GLU A 130 -2.29 -18.02 9.65
CA GLU A 130 -3.41 -18.95 9.85
C GLU A 130 -4.63 -18.60 8.99
N TRP A 131 -4.83 -17.33 8.66
CA TRP A 131 -5.95 -16.84 7.87
C TRP A 131 -5.72 -16.94 6.35
N TYR A 132 -4.62 -17.55 5.92
CA TYR A 132 -4.40 -17.80 4.51
C TYR A 132 -5.47 -18.75 3.95
N ALA A 133 -6.18 -18.30 2.92
CA ALA A 133 -7.30 -19.02 2.31
C ALA A 133 -6.90 -19.82 1.06
N GLY A 134 -5.66 -19.62 0.59
CA GLY A 134 -5.18 -20.22 -0.67
C GLY A 134 -5.16 -19.22 -1.83
N ASP A 135 -4.45 -19.55 -2.86
CA ASP A 135 -4.41 -18.83 -4.15
C ASP A 135 -4.11 -17.33 -4.05
N GLY A 136 -3.26 -16.95 -3.09
CA GLY A 136 -2.87 -15.55 -2.84
C GLY A 136 -3.84 -14.77 -1.94
N TRP A 137 -4.91 -15.37 -1.45
CA TRP A 137 -5.91 -14.73 -0.63
C TRP A 137 -5.75 -15.03 0.86
N TYR A 138 -6.02 -14.02 1.67
CA TYR A 138 -6.17 -14.13 3.12
C TYR A 138 -7.61 -13.81 3.52
N CYS A 139 -8.11 -14.52 4.53
CA CYS A 139 -9.32 -14.11 5.24
C CYS A 139 -9.05 -12.83 6.03
N ASP A 140 -10.04 -11.98 6.17
CA ASP A 140 -9.97 -10.79 7.01
C ASP A 140 -10.45 -11.11 8.44
N GLY A 141 -9.61 -11.82 9.17
CA GLY A 141 -9.97 -12.46 10.43
C GLY A 141 -10.41 -13.91 10.20
N PRO A 142 -11.25 -14.47 11.10
CA PRO A 142 -11.70 -15.87 10.99
C PRO A 142 -12.61 -16.17 9.79
N LYS A 143 -13.09 -15.14 9.09
CA LYS A 143 -14.04 -15.29 7.97
C LYS A 143 -13.49 -14.65 6.71
N PHE A 144 -13.70 -15.32 5.58
CA PHE A 144 -13.37 -14.77 4.27
C PHE A 144 -14.36 -13.66 3.88
N SER A 145 -13.84 -12.60 3.27
CA SER A 145 -14.62 -11.53 2.66
C SER A 145 -14.11 -11.30 1.24
N MET A 146 -15.00 -11.30 0.27
CA MET A 146 -14.66 -10.98 -1.12
C MET A 146 -14.62 -9.46 -1.29
N ASP A 147 -13.47 -8.87 -1.05
CA ASP A 147 -13.21 -7.44 -1.15
C ASP A 147 -11.72 -7.16 -1.46
N TYR A 148 -11.36 -5.90 -1.62
CA TYR A 148 -9.99 -5.50 -1.95
C TYR A 148 -9.04 -5.36 -0.74
N TYR A 149 -9.42 -5.78 0.47
CA TYR A 149 -8.54 -5.68 1.64
C TYR A 149 -7.27 -6.53 1.51
N ASN A 150 -7.31 -7.58 0.69
CA ASN A 150 -6.10 -8.31 0.35
C ASN A 150 -5.06 -7.43 -0.35
N SER A 151 -5.50 -6.46 -1.15
CA SER A 151 -4.63 -5.48 -1.81
C SER A 151 -4.37 -4.26 -0.94
N TYR A 152 -5.39 -3.74 -0.23
CA TYR A 152 -5.23 -2.55 0.61
C TYR A 152 -4.26 -2.78 1.77
N VAL A 153 -4.27 -3.97 2.38
CA VAL A 153 -3.64 -4.25 3.67
C VAL A 153 -2.90 -5.59 3.69
N LEU A 154 -3.66 -6.70 3.53
CA LEU A 154 -3.22 -8.02 3.98
C LEU A 154 -1.92 -8.45 3.30
N ASN A 155 -1.85 -8.46 1.99
CA ASN A 155 -0.64 -8.87 1.27
C ASN A 155 0.51 -7.86 1.44
N PRO A 156 0.38 -6.55 1.06
CA PRO A 156 1.52 -5.64 1.07
C PRO A 156 2.10 -5.37 2.45
N MET A 157 1.24 -5.19 3.46
CA MET A 157 1.72 -4.89 4.82
C MET A 157 2.24 -6.13 5.54
N TYR A 158 1.69 -7.32 5.26
CA TYR A 158 2.21 -8.57 5.84
C TYR A 158 3.60 -8.89 5.32
N VAL A 159 3.83 -8.72 4.02
CA VAL A 159 5.17 -8.83 3.43
C VAL A 159 6.12 -7.82 4.06
N ALA A 160 5.75 -6.53 4.14
CA ALA A 160 6.58 -5.49 4.74
C ALA A 160 6.91 -5.78 6.21
N MET A 161 5.93 -6.28 6.97
CA MET A 161 6.14 -6.69 8.37
C MET A 161 7.16 -7.82 8.47
N LEU A 162 7.03 -8.87 7.66
CA LEU A 162 7.94 -10.02 7.69
C LEU A 162 9.37 -9.64 7.25
N GLU A 163 9.52 -8.85 6.18
CA GLU A 163 10.82 -8.31 5.75
C GLU A 163 11.50 -7.51 6.86
N THR A 164 10.72 -6.63 7.51
CA THR A 164 11.20 -5.82 8.63
C THR A 164 11.65 -6.69 9.81
N LEU A 165 10.88 -7.72 10.14
CA LEU A 165 11.24 -8.68 11.18
C LEU A 165 12.45 -9.53 10.80
N ALA A 166 12.56 -9.96 9.55
CA ALA A 166 13.68 -10.74 9.05
C ALA A 166 14.99 -9.94 9.11
N SER A 167 14.98 -8.64 8.80
CA SER A 167 16.14 -7.76 8.93
C SER A 167 16.69 -7.68 10.36
N LYS A 168 15.86 -7.99 11.36
CA LYS A 168 16.20 -8.04 12.79
C LYS A 168 16.25 -9.49 13.34
N LYS A 169 16.30 -10.50 12.45
CA LYS A 169 16.37 -11.93 12.81
C LYS A 169 15.18 -12.43 13.66
N ARG A 170 14.01 -11.82 13.50
CA ARG A 170 12.74 -12.19 14.18
C ARG A 170 11.74 -12.93 13.27
N ALA A 171 12.05 -13.05 11.99
CA ALA A 171 11.39 -13.93 11.03
C ALA A 171 12.43 -14.63 10.17
N GLY A 172 12.09 -15.80 9.65
CA GLY A 172 12.95 -16.55 8.72
C GLY A 172 12.75 -16.08 7.27
N GLN A 173 13.79 -16.21 6.44
CA GLN A 173 13.68 -15.88 5.01
C GLN A 173 12.56 -16.67 4.32
N LYS A 174 12.39 -17.95 4.69
CA LYS A 174 11.29 -18.78 4.17
C LYS A 174 9.89 -18.16 4.40
N GLU A 175 9.66 -17.52 5.56
CA GLU A 175 8.39 -16.86 5.84
C GLU A 175 8.17 -15.65 4.93
N VAL A 176 9.24 -14.89 4.64
CA VAL A 176 9.22 -13.76 3.71
C VAL A 176 8.93 -14.24 2.28
N ASP A 177 9.64 -15.26 1.83
CA ASP A 177 9.51 -15.80 0.47
C ASP A 177 8.10 -16.37 0.23
N GLU A 178 7.54 -17.09 1.22
CA GLU A 178 6.17 -17.61 1.18
C GLU A 178 5.14 -16.47 1.07
N ALA A 179 5.24 -15.44 1.91
CA ALA A 179 4.33 -14.29 1.86
C ALA A 179 4.47 -13.51 0.55
N MET A 180 5.69 -13.36 0.04
CA MET A 180 5.95 -12.72 -1.25
C MET A 180 5.33 -13.53 -2.40
N ALA A 181 5.48 -14.85 -2.43
CA ALA A 181 4.88 -15.70 -3.45
C ALA A 181 3.34 -15.59 -3.45
N ARG A 182 2.72 -15.52 -2.27
CA ARG A 182 1.28 -15.28 -2.11
C ARG A 182 0.86 -13.91 -2.64
N MET A 183 1.63 -12.87 -2.35
CA MET A 183 1.37 -11.53 -2.88
C MET A 183 1.52 -11.46 -4.40
N VAL A 184 2.52 -12.15 -4.97
CA VAL A 184 2.70 -12.27 -6.43
C VAL A 184 1.48 -12.94 -7.06
N ARG A 185 1.00 -14.05 -6.48
CA ARG A 185 -0.22 -14.71 -6.97
C ARG A 185 -1.45 -13.81 -6.90
N HIS A 186 -1.63 -13.07 -5.82
CA HIS A 186 -2.71 -12.09 -5.69
C HIS A 186 -2.57 -10.95 -6.72
N ALA A 187 -1.36 -10.52 -7.03
CA ALA A 187 -1.09 -9.49 -8.03
C ALA A 187 -1.51 -9.94 -9.45
N GLU A 188 -1.32 -11.21 -9.79
CA GLU A 188 -1.82 -11.77 -11.05
C GLU A 188 -3.36 -11.70 -11.14
N PHE A 189 -4.06 -12.01 -10.04
CA PHE A 189 -5.49 -11.82 -9.96
C PHE A 189 -5.87 -10.34 -10.17
N CYS A 190 -5.16 -9.41 -9.50
CA CYS A 190 -5.43 -7.99 -9.65
C CYS A 190 -5.28 -7.52 -11.12
N GLU A 191 -4.28 -8.01 -11.85
CA GLU A 191 -4.12 -7.68 -13.28
C GLU A 191 -5.29 -8.23 -14.12
N ARG A 192 -5.71 -9.47 -13.87
CA ARG A 192 -6.76 -10.14 -14.64
C ARG A 192 -8.15 -9.55 -14.45
N ILE A 193 -8.45 -8.92 -13.31
CA ILE A 193 -9.75 -8.27 -13.09
C ILE A 193 -9.90 -6.91 -13.77
N ILE A 194 -8.82 -6.35 -14.33
CA ILE A 194 -8.89 -5.11 -15.09
C ILE A 194 -9.54 -5.40 -16.46
N GLY A 195 -10.72 -4.82 -16.68
CA GLY A 195 -11.48 -4.95 -17.92
C GLY A 195 -10.71 -4.45 -19.15
N PRO A 196 -11.12 -4.79 -20.37
CA PRO A 196 -10.42 -4.42 -21.61
C PRO A 196 -10.28 -2.91 -21.80
N ASP A 197 -11.15 -2.14 -21.18
CA ASP A 197 -11.23 -0.67 -21.20
C ASP A 197 -10.62 -0.01 -19.94
N GLY A 198 -10.01 -0.79 -19.06
CA GLY A 198 -9.43 -0.29 -17.81
C GLY A 198 -10.45 -0.16 -16.65
N THR A 199 -11.68 -0.61 -16.83
CA THR A 199 -12.65 -0.73 -15.73
C THR A 199 -12.34 -1.92 -14.83
N TYR A 200 -12.90 -1.94 -13.62
CA TYR A 200 -12.80 -3.06 -12.70
C TYR A 200 -14.05 -3.14 -11.80
N PRO A 201 -14.37 -4.28 -11.23
CA PRO A 201 -15.57 -4.45 -10.42
C PRO A 201 -15.56 -3.59 -9.15
N ALA A 202 -16.66 -2.90 -8.86
CA ALA A 202 -16.89 -2.23 -7.59
C ALA A 202 -17.34 -3.28 -6.55
N LEU A 203 -16.39 -3.99 -5.93
CA LEU A 203 -16.63 -5.12 -5.04
C LEU A 203 -16.39 -4.77 -3.57
N GLY A 204 -17.26 -5.27 -2.71
CA GLY A 204 -17.07 -5.28 -1.28
C GLY A 204 -17.10 -3.88 -0.67
N ARG A 205 -16.47 -3.77 0.49
CA ARG A 205 -16.37 -2.52 1.25
C ARG A 205 -15.19 -1.66 0.81
N SER A 206 -15.18 -0.40 1.20
CA SER A 206 -14.09 0.56 0.98
C SER A 206 -13.74 0.81 -0.49
N VAL A 207 -14.71 0.65 -1.39
CA VAL A 207 -14.53 0.86 -2.82
C VAL A 207 -14.13 2.31 -3.16
N THR A 208 -14.38 3.24 -2.26
CA THR A 208 -13.97 4.65 -2.35
C THR A 208 -12.45 4.85 -2.30
N TYR A 209 -11.69 3.83 -1.90
CA TYR A 209 -10.22 3.85 -2.00
C TYR A 209 -9.71 3.63 -3.43
N ARG A 210 -10.63 3.43 -4.37
CA ARG A 210 -10.38 3.44 -5.82
C ARG A 210 -9.22 2.55 -6.23
N SER A 211 -8.24 3.11 -6.92
CA SER A 211 -7.08 2.38 -7.45
C SER A 211 -6.20 1.69 -6.39
N ALA A 212 -6.42 1.93 -5.08
CA ALA A 212 -5.79 1.13 -4.03
C ALA A 212 -6.06 -0.38 -4.18
N ALA A 213 -7.17 -0.75 -4.85
CA ALA A 213 -7.48 -2.13 -5.22
C ALA A 213 -6.31 -2.86 -5.93
N PHE A 214 -5.39 -2.11 -6.50
CA PHE A 214 -4.23 -2.62 -7.24
C PHE A 214 -2.90 -2.44 -6.49
N GLN A 215 -2.91 -2.16 -5.18
CA GLN A 215 -1.66 -1.99 -4.43
C GLN A 215 -0.76 -3.22 -4.51
N SER A 216 -1.30 -4.44 -4.39
CA SER A 216 -0.49 -5.67 -4.51
C SER A 216 0.21 -5.76 -5.87
N LEU A 217 -0.50 -5.47 -6.96
CA LEU A 217 0.07 -5.46 -8.31
C LEU A 217 1.16 -4.39 -8.46
N ALA A 218 0.87 -3.19 -7.99
CA ALA A 218 1.80 -2.06 -8.02
C ALA A 218 3.07 -2.31 -7.16
N ASP A 219 2.92 -2.95 -6.00
CA ASP A 219 4.02 -3.29 -5.09
C ASP A 219 4.93 -4.38 -5.69
N VAL A 220 4.33 -5.42 -6.28
CA VAL A 220 5.08 -6.48 -6.98
C VAL A 220 5.82 -5.93 -8.20
N ALA A 221 5.21 -4.98 -8.94
CA ALA A 221 5.87 -4.31 -10.05
C ALA A 221 7.05 -3.45 -9.58
N LEU A 222 6.86 -2.62 -8.54
CA LEU A 222 7.93 -1.82 -7.93
C LEU A 222 9.12 -2.67 -7.48
N ARG A 223 8.84 -3.85 -6.91
CA ARG A 223 9.86 -4.80 -6.43
C ARG A 223 10.51 -5.61 -7.53
N GLU A 224 10.08 -5.43 -8.78
CA GLU A 224 10.55 -6.21 -9.94
C GLU A 224 10.38 -7.73 -9.72
N LYS A 225 9.26 -8.12 -9.06
CA LYS A 225 8.92 -9.52 -8.73
C LYS A 225 7.75 -10.07 -9.56
N LEU A 226 7.42 -9.39 -10.67
CA LEU A 226 6.41 -9.91 -11.58
C LEU A 226 6.81 -11.30 -12.11
N PRO A 227 5.87 -12.26 -12.20
CA PRO A 227 6.18 -13.56 -12.78
C PRO A 227 6.48 -13.41 -14.27
N VAL A 228 7.26 -14.34 -14.82
CA VAL A 228 7.81 -14.26 -16.19
C VAL A 228 6.74 -14.04 -17.28
N HIS A 229 5.53 -14.53 -17.07
CA HIS A 229 4.41 -14.41 -18.00
C HIS A 229 3.63 -13.09 -17.89
N LEU A 230 3.95 -12.26 -16.90
CA LEU A 230 3.33 -10.96 -16.66
C LEU A 230 4.37 -9.85 -16.86
N LYS A 231 4.42 -9.28 -18.05
CA LYS A 231 5.45 -8.31 -18.41
C LYS A 231 5.25 -6.96 -17.73
N PRO A 232 6.33 -6.24 -17.39
CA PRO A 232 6.24 -4.91 -16.79
C PRO A 232 5.40 -3.92 -17.61
N ALA A 233 5.55 -3.88 -18.94
CA ALA A 233 4.77 -3.00 -19.81
C ALA A 233 3.28 -3.33 -19.79
N GLN A 234 2.91 -4.61 -19.70
CA GLN A 234 1.53 -5.07 -19.59
C GLN A 234 0.88 -4.51 -18.31
N VAL A 235 1.58 -4.60 -17.17
CA VAL A 235 1.12 -4.05 -15.89
C VAL A 235 1.02 -2.53 -15.94
N ARG A 236 2.01 -1.85 -16.51
CA ARG A 236 1.96 -0.40 -16.72
C ARG A 236 0.72 0.01 -17.51
N CYS A 237 0.47 -0.64 -18.64
CA CYS A 237 -0.64 -0.29 -19.52
C CYS A 237 -1.99 -0.53 -18.84
N ALA A 238 -2.13 -1.63 -18.09
CA ALA A 238 -3.33 -1.94 -17.31
C ALA A 238 -3.59 -0.89 -16.23
N LEU A 239 -2.59 -0.59 -15.37
CA LEU A 239 -2.72 0.42 -14.32
C LEU A 239 -2.97 1.82 -14.88
N THR A 240 -2.31 2.18 -16.00
CA THR A 240 -2.56 3.47 -16.67
C THR A 240 -4.00 3.59 -17.16
N ALA A 241 -4.57 2.51 -17.70
CA ALA A 241 -5.97 2.51 -18.14
C ALA A 241 -6.92 2.73 -16.95
N VAL A 242 -6.66 2.06 -15.81
CA VAL A 242 -7.43 2.27 -14.57
C VAL A 242 -7.32 3.73 -14.10
N HIS A 243 -6.11 4.27 -14.05
CA HIS A 243 -5.89 5.64 -13.58
C HIS A 243 -6.55 6.68 -14.48
N ARG A 244 -6.52 6.49 -15.80
CA ARG A 244 -7.23 7.36 -16.73
C ARG A 244 -8.73 7.36 -16.48
N ASN A 245 -9.34 6.20 -16.33
CA ASN A 245 -10.78 6.10 -16.03
C ASN A 245 -11.16 6.80 -14.73
N LEU A 246 -10.28 6.77 -13.72
CA LEU A 246 -10.57 7.36 -12.40
C LEU A 246 -10.22 8.85 -12.30
N TYR A 247 -9.20 9.32 -13.00
CA TYR A 247 -8.64 10.66 -12.72
C TYR A 247 -8.63 11.60 -13.91
N GLU A 248 -8.78 11.10 -15.12
CA GLU A 248 -8.93 11.95 -16.30
C GLU A 248 -10.32 12.59 -16.31
N GLY A 249 -10.40 13.92 -16.52
CA GLY A 249 -11.67 14.65 -16.55
C GLY A 249 -12.16 15.19 -15.20
N ASN A 250 -11.40 14.97 -14.12
CA ASN A 250 -11.60 15.58 -12.78
C ASN A 250 -12.92 15.30 -12.05
N GLN A 251 -13.77 14.38 -12.50
CA GLN A 251 -15.03 14.07 -11.81
C GLN A 251 -14.85 13.52 -10.39
N ASN A 252 -13.64 13.12 -10.02
CA ASN A 252 -13.29 12.60 -8.70
C ASN A 252 -12.73 13.66 -7.73
N PHE A 253 -12.59 14.92 -8.18
CA PHE A 253 -12.06 16.02 -7.37
C PHE A 253 -13.10 17.12 -7.19
N ASP A 254 -13.07 17.74 -6.02
CA ASP A 254 -13.83 18.97 -5.78
C ASP A 254 -13.13 20.21 -6.36
N GLU A 255 -13.73 21.37 -6.21
CA GLU A 255 -13.21 22.66 -6.69
C GLU A 255 -11.85 23.05 -6.08
N ASN A 256 -11.49 22.46 -4.93
CA ASN A 256 -10.24 22.69 -4.22
C ASN A 256 -9.17 21.60 -4.53
N GLY A 257 -9.48 20.65 -5.41
CA GLY A 257 -8.59 19.56 -5.79
C GLY A 257 -8.55 18.38 -4.80
N TRP A 258 -9.51 18.29 -3.86
CA TRP A 258 -9.62 17.15 -2.97
C TRP A 258 -10.47 16.04 -3.58
N LEU A 259 -10.06 14.79 -3.36
CA LEU A 259 -10.87 13.64 -3.76
C LEU A 259 -12.24 13.66 -3.01
N VAL A 260 -13.30 13.50 -3.77
CA VAL A 260 -14.65 13.34 -3.23
C VAL A 260 -14.94 11.89 -2.86
N LEU A 261 -15.89 11.66 -1.94
CA LEU A 261 -16.34 10.31 -1.60
C LEU A 261 -17.05 9.66 -2.79
N GLY A 262 -16.62 8.49 -3.18
CA GLY A 262 -17.20 7.72 -4.26
C GLY A 262 -16.20 6.76 -4.92
N PHE A 263 -16.70 5.87 -5.74
CA PHE A 263 -15.90 4.97 -6.56
C PHE A 263 -15.41 5.67 -7.84
N ASN A 264 -16.31 6.32 -8.58
CA ASN A 264 -15.98 7.15 -9.73
C ASN A 264 -16.95 8.32 -9.81
N GLY A 265 -16.52 9.50 -9.40
CA GLY A 265 -17.35 10.67 -9.13
C GLY A 265 -17.78 10.76 -7.66
N HIS A 266 -18.70 11.69 -7.37
CA HIS A 266 -19.27 11.91 -6.05
C HIS A 266 -20.42 10.92 -5.79
N GLN A 267 -20.16 9.87 -5.04
CA GLN A 267 -21.08 8.78 -4.72
C GLN A 267 -20.98 8.47 -3.21
N PRO A 268 -21.47 9.37 -2.34
CA PRO A 268 -21.28 9.22 -0.89
C PRO A 268 -21.92 7.95 -0.32
N GLU A 269 -22.94 7.39 -0.97
CA GLU A 269 -23.59 6.13 -0.60
C GLU A 269 -22.68 4.91 -0.77
N ALA A 270 -21.62 5.03 -1.60
CA ALA A 270 -20.60 3.98 -1.76
C ALA A 270 -19.56 3.97 -0.62
N ALA A 271 -19.62 4.95 0.29
CA ALA A 271 -18.71 5.07 1.41
C ALA A 271 -19.21 4.26 2.61
N ASP A 272 -18.29 3.53 3.25
CA ASP A 272 -18.57 2.91 4.54
C ASP A 272 -18.59 3.97 5.65
N GLY A 273 -19.26 3.67 6.76
CA GLY A 273 -19.43 4.60 7.88
C GLY A 273 -18.13 5.08 8.55
N TYR A 274 -17.01 4.44 8.26
CA TYR A 274 -15.67 4.84 8.72
C TYR A 274 -14.87 5.62 7.66
N THR A 275 -15.37 5.71 6.42
CA THR A 275 -14.65 6.39 5.34
C THR A 275 -14.90 7.90 5.38
N SER A 276 -13.86 8.69 5.26
CA SER A 276 -13.93 10.14 5.13
C SER A 276 -13.03 10.61 3.98
N THR A 277 -13.16 11.87 3.57
CA THR A 277 -12.25 12.48 2.58
C THR A 277 -10.78 12.37 3.04
N GLY A 278 -10.54 12.44 4.36
CA GLY A 278 -9.20 12.25 4.94
C GLY A 278 -8.58 10.86 4.74
N SER A 279 -9.39 9.82 4.49
CA SER A 279 -8.87 8.46 4.22
C SER A 279 -8.61 8.19 2.74
N LEU A 280 -8.97 9.09 1.84
CA LEU A 280 -8.84 8.89 0.39
C LEU A 280 -7.38 8.95 -0.13
N TYR A 281 -6.40 9.31 0.72
CA TYR A 281 -4.98 9.13 0.39
C TYR A 281 -4.65 7.70 -0.05
N MET A 282 -5.45 6.74 0.38
CA MET A 282 -5.37 5.34 -0.03
C MET A 282 -5.34 5.17 -1.54
N ALA A 283 -6.03 6.02 -2.30
CA ALA A 283 -6.05 5.99 -3.75
C ALA A 283 -4.65 6.05 -4.38
N THR A 284 -3.66 6.63 -3.67
CA THR A 284 -2.27 6.70 -4.15
C THR A 284 -1.52 5.37 -4.06
N LEU A 285 -2.06 4.34 -3.41
CA LEU A 285 -1.36 3.08 -3.17
C LEU A 285 -1.03 2.28 -4.43
N SER A 286 -1.69 2.56 -5.54
CA SER A 286 -1.36 1.99 -6.85
C SER A 286 -0.28 2.78 -7.62
N PHE A 287 0.19 3.91 -7.09
CA PHE A 287 1.22 4.75 -7.73
C PHE A 287 2.64 4.30 -7.38
N LEU A 288 2.80 3.19 -6.68
CA LEU A 288 4.10 2.67 -6.27
C LEU A 288 5.12 2.54 -7.40
N PRO A 289 4.75 2.13 -8.64
CA PRO A 289 5.71 2.04 -9.74
C PRO A 289 6.35 3.37 -10.15
N LEU A 290 5.80 4.53 -9.75
CA LEU A 290 6.47 5.82 -9.91
C LEU A 290 7.85 5.86 -9.24
N GLY A 291 8.11 4.98 -8.27
CA GLY A 291 9.42 4.79 -7.64
C GLY A 291 10.45 4.04 -8.48
N LEU A 292 10.08 3.54 -9.67
CA LEU A 292 11.03 2.93 -10.61
C LEU A 292 11.76 4.02 -11.41
N PRO A 293 13.07 3.86 -11.66
CA PRO A 293 13.83 4.78 -12.52
C PRO A 293 13.21 4.92 -13.91
N ALA A 294 13.37 6.08 -14.52
CA ALA A 294 12.77 6.38 -15.83
C ALA A 294 13.25 5.45 -16.98
N ASP A 295 14.43 4.87 -16.85
CA ASP A 295 15.01 3.90 -17.79
C ASP A 295 14.59 2.46 -17.52
N ASN A 296 13.81 2.20 -16.46
CA ASN A 296 13.32 0.86 -16.15
C ASN A 296 12.42 0.32 -17.27
N ALA A 297 12.48 -0.99 -17.50
CA ALA A 297 11.65 -1.68 -18.50
C ALA A 297 10.14 -1.47 -18.28
N PHE A 298 9.71 -1.19 -17.06
CA PHE A 298 8.33 -0.83 -16.77
C PHE A 298 7.89 0.41 -17.57
N TRP A 299 8.77 1.40 -17.72
CA TRP A 299 8.49 2.65 -18.43
C TRP A 299 8.86 2.60 -19.92
N THR A 300 10.01 2.02 -20.25
CA THR A 300 10.62 2.11 -21.58
C THR A 300 10.13 1.07 -22.58
N ALA A 301 9.61 -0.07 -22.08
CA ALA A 301 9.10 -1.10 -22.98
C ALA A 301 7.84 -0.61 -23.75
N PRO A 302 7.65 -1.04 -25.01
CA PRO A 302 6.50 -0.63 -25.82
C PRO A 302 5.16 -1.00 -25.17
N TYR A 303 4.08 -0.39 -25.66
CA TYR A 303 2.73 -0.71 -25.22
C TYR A 303 2.45 -2.20 -25.37
N GLU A 304 1.79 -2.78 -24.37
CA GLU A 304 1.34 -4.17 -24.38
C GLU A 304 -0.05 -4.29 -23.73
N ASP A 305 -0.95 -5.00 -24.40
CA ASP A 305 -2.26 -5.30 -23.84
C ASP A 305 -2.14 -6.25 -22.62
N TRP A 306 -2.99 -6.06 -21.63
CA TRP A 306 -3.05 -6.91 -20.44
C TRP A 306 -3.94 -8.14 -20.65
N THR A 307 -3.89 -9.07 -19.73
CA THR A 307 -4.47 -10.41 -19.88
C THR A 307 -5.93 -10.38 -20.34
N THR A 308 -6.80 -9.65 -19.64
CA THR A 308 -8.23 -9.58 -19.97
C THR A 308 -8.45 -8.89 -21.31
N LYS A 309 -7.66 -7.88 -21.66
CA LYS A 309 -7.77 -7.22 -22.96
C LYS A 309 -7.36 -8.15 -24.10
N LYS A 310 -6.29 -8.92 -23.97
CA LYS A 310 -5.89 -9.98 -24.90
C LYS A 310 -6.99 -11.02 -25.05
N ALA A 311 -7.58 -11.48 -23.93
CA ALA A 311 -8.64 -12.48 -23.93
C ALA A 311 -9.85 -12.04 -24.76
N TRP A 312 -10.32 -10.81 -24.58
CA TRP A 312 -11.46 -10.28 -25.33
C TRP A 312 -11.18 -9.99 -26.79
N LYS A 313 -9.91 -9.86 -27.18
CA LYS A 313 -9.48 -9.79 -28.59
C LYS A 313 -9.29 -11.16 -29.24
N GLY A 314 -9.36 -12.24 -28.50
CA GLY A 314 -9.05 -13.59 -28.98
C GLY A 314 -7.54 -13.81 -29.19
N GLU A 315 -6.70 -13.02 -28.55
CA GLU A 315 -5.24 -13.14 -28.61
C GLU A 315 -4.73 -14.19 -27.62
N HIS A 316 -3.51 -14.66 -27.84
CA HIS A 316 -2.87 -15.61 -26.92
C HIS A 316 -2.66 -14.99 -25.56
N LEU A 317 -3.04 -15.73 -24.50
CA LEU A 317 -2.84 -15.36 -23.09
C LEU A 317 -2.31 -16.57 -22.30
N HIS A 318 -1.60 -16.28 -21.23
CA HIS A 318 -1.19 -17.30 -20.28
C HIS A 318 -2.41 -17.86 -19.54
N ARG A 319 -2.56 -19.20 -19.57
CA ARG A 319 -3.64 -19.90 -18.84
C ARG A 319 -3.52 -19.63 -17.35
N ASP A 320 -4.65 -19.38 -16.69
CA ASP A 320 -4.71 -19.27 -15.24
C ASP A 320 -4.50 -20.63 -14.55
N TYR A 321 -4.10 -20.61 -13.30
CA TYR A 321 -3.75 -21.77 -12.50
C TYR A 321 -4.08 -21.52 -11.03
N LYS A 322 -4.15 -22.56 -10.24
CA LYS A 322 -4.24 -22.48 -8.77
C LYS A 322 -2.90 -22.81 -8.15
N VAL A 323 -2.65 -22.30 -6.98
CA VAL A 323 -1.47 -22.60 -6.16
C VAL A 323 -1.86 -23.00 -4.74
N GLU A 324 -1.05 -23.89 -4.16
CA GLU A 324 -1.28 -24.44 -2.81
C GLU A 324 -0.03 -24.23 -1.93
N TYR A 325 0.35 -22.94 -1.70
CA TYR A 325 1.46 -22.62 -0.80
C TYR A 325 1.11 -21.62 0.29
#